data_aa2a9a4216daad2cc539667ab498ff86
#
_entry.id   aa2a9a4216daad2cc539667ab498ff86
#
_cell.length_a   1.000
_cell.length_b   1.000
_cell.length_c   1.000
_cell.angle_alpha   90.00
_cell.angle_beta   90.00
_cell.angle_gamma   90.00
#
_symmetry.space_group_name_H-M   'P 1'
#
loop_
_entity.id
_entity.type
_entity.pdbx_description
1 polymer ?
#
loop_
_entity_poly.entity_id
_entity_poly.type
_entity_poly.pdbx_seq_one_letter_code
_entity_poly.pdbx_strand_id
1 'polypeptide(L)'
;MGFSQFGSAVSKGVLAKSPINEASGLVASRENPGFLWTHNDSGDESRIFLIDTLAQMRAIYYLEGVEARDWEEIAWLQADGTNYLIIGDIGDNRAVRPDITIHIIPEPHFSAIVDSIAAAIIDTIPATSIQTYKLHYEDGPRDAEAMFYDPQKEQLYIITKRELQVGLYGVKIPQESSEILLLKRKATLPFTFITAADISPNGDEILIKNLLCVYYWQRKSGESMEHTLSREATRQPYQPEPQGEAIAFRIDGGGYYTLSEQLLGLQAHLFFAPHNQPNPIK
;
A
#
# COMPACT_ATOMS: atom_id res chain seq x y z
N MET A 1 -14.27 4.71 25.64
CA MET A 1 -13.57 5.46 24.59
C MET A 1 -12.12 5.00 24.61
N GLY A 2 -11.68 4.25 23.58
CA GLY A 2 -10.28 3.86 23.48
C GLY A 2 -9.42 5.10 23.23
N PHE A 3 -8.26 5.16 23.87
CA PHE A 3 -7.29 6.21 23.59
C PHE A 3 -6.80 6.03 22.15
N SER A 4 -6.70 7.12 21.39
CA SER A 4 -6.10 7.09 20.06
C SER A 4 -4.64 6.62 20.18
N GLN A 5 -4.24 5.66 19.32
CA GLN A 5 -2.86 5.18 19.29
C GLN A 5 -1.93 6.21 18.63
N PHE A 6 -2.48 7.07 17.78
CA PHE A 6 -1.70 8.05 17.04
C PHE A 6 -2.13 9.49 17.39
N GLY A 7 -1.18 10.40 17.28
CA GLY A 7 -1.39 11.84 17.41
C GLY A 7 -2.01 12.43 16.13
N SER A 8 -2.28 13.74 16.18
CA SER A 8 -2.80 14.45 15.01
C SER A 8 -1.79 14.41 13.86
N ALA A 9 -2.31 14.18 12.64
CA ALA A 9 -1.50 14.23 11.44
C ALA A 9 -0.98 15.64 11.16
N VAL A 10 0.29 15.73 10.75
CA VAL A 10 0.94 16.98 10.35
C VAL A 10 1.49 16.83 8.94
N SER A 11 1.34 17.87 8.10
CA SER A 11 1.94 17.88 6.77
C SER A 11 3.47 17.89 6.89
N LYS A 12 4.11 16.99 6.14
CA LYS A 12 5.57 16.88 6.02
C LYS A 12 6.09 17.57 4.77
N GLY A 13 5.25 17.71 3.77
CA GLY A 13 5.59 18.30 2.49
C GLY A 13 4.46 18.15 1.50
N VAL A 14 4.69 18.68 0.33
CA VAL A 14 3.74 18.68 -0.79
C VAL A 14 4.41 18.02 -1.97
N LEU A 15 3.73 17.12 -2.65
CA LEU A 15 4.14 16.67 -3.96
C LEU A 15 4.10 17.89 -4.91
N ALA A 16 5.26 18.52 -5.11
CA ALA A 16 5.39 19.62 -6.06
C ALA A 16 5.08 19.10 -7.47
N LYS A 17 4.92 19.99 -8.46
CA LYS A 17 4.71 19.66 -9.88
C LYS A 17 5.59 18.47 -10.30
N SER A 18 5.05 17.31 -10.18
CA SER A 18 5.68 16.00 -10.23
C SER A 18 4.89 15.17 -11.22
N PRO A 19 5.46 14.16 -11.87
CA PRO A 19 4.68 13.16 -12.57
C PRO A 19 3.73 12.37 -11.65
N ILE A 20 3.83 12.53 -10.30
CA ILE A 20 2.92 11.92 -9.33
C ILE A 20 1.71 12.86 -9.16
N ASN A 21 0.64 12.62 -9.90
CA ASN A 21 -0.58 13.42 -9.88
C ASN A 21 -1.81 12.66 -9.40
N GLU A 22 -1.78 11.35 -9.48
CA GLU A 22 -2.83 10.42 -9.07
C GLU A 22 -2.22 9.38 -8.12
N ALA A 23 -1.57 9.87 -7.03
CA ALA A 23 -0.88 9.00 -6.10
C ALA A 23 -1.84 8.01 -5.45
N SER A 24 -1.68 6.73 -5.77
CA SER A 24 -2.40 5.60 -5.21
C SER A 24 -1.41 4.59 -4.65
N GLY A 25 -1.70 4.06 -3.48
CA GLY A 25 -0.80 3.17 -2.75
C GLY A 25 0.44 3.87 -2.16
N LEU A 26 0.90 3.38 -1.02
CA LEU A 26 2.09 3.88 -0.34
C LEU A 26 2.69 2.78 0.53
N VAL A 27 4.02 2.63 0.50
CA VAL A 27 4.73 1.72 1.41
C VAL A 27 6.08 2.29 1.83
N ALA A 28 6.47 2.09 3.09
CA ALA A 28 7.79 2.50 3.56
C ALA A 28 8.88 1.58 3.00
N SER A 29 9.91 2.18 2.40
CA SER A 29 11.07 1.46 1.87
C SER A 29 11.84 0.75 2.98
N ARG A 30 12.23 -0.50 2.73
CA ARG A 30 13.07 -1.31 3.60
C ARG A 30 14.55 -1.21 3.20
N GLU A 31 14.83 -1.17 1.90
CA GLU A 31 16.17 -1.00 1.37
C GLU A 31 16.69 0.45 1.52
N ASN A 32 15.77 1.42 1.61
CA ASN A 32 16.10 2.84 1.64
C ASN A 32 15.40 3.50 2.85
N PRO A 33 15.93 3.38 4.07
CA PRO A 33 15.33 3.97 5.26
C PRO A 33 15.13 5.49 5.12
N GLY A 34 13.92 5.97 5.47
CA GLY A 34 13.56 7.38 5.32
C GLY A 34 12.93 7.73 3.97
N PHE A 35 12.63 6.71 3.15
CA PHE A 35 11.91 6.88 1.87
C PHE A 35 10.64 6.06 1.84
N LEU A 36 9.77 6.40 0.87
CA LEU A 36 8.48 5.77 0.62
C LEU A 36 8.36 5.47 -0.86
N TRP A 37 7.74 4.35 -1.21
CA TRP A 37 7.35 4.00 -2.56
C TRP A 37 5.88 4.33 -2.77
N THR A 38 5.57 4.85 -3.94
CA THR A 38 4.20 5.11 -4.42
C THR A 38 4.14 4.93 -5.93
N HIS A 39 2.95 4.95 -6.50
CA HIS A 39 2.69 4.95 -7.94
C HIS A 39 1.50 5.86 -8.23
N ASN A 40 1.21 6.09 -9.50
CA ASN A 40 -0.07 6.66 -9.90
C ASN A 40 -1.11 5.55 -10.11
N ASP A 41 -2.38 5.92 -10.03
CA ASP A 41 -3.54 5.14 -10.42
C ASP A 41 -3.57 4.87 -11.95
N SER A 42 -4.68 4.42 -12.44
CA SER A 42 -4.94 4.06 -13.84
C SER A 42 -4.53 5.15 -14.84
N GLY A 43 -4.03 4.74 -16.01
CA GLY A 43 -3.70 5.66 -17.11
C GLY A 43 -2.29 6.22 -17.12
N ASP A 44 -1.46 5.91 -16.14
CA ASP A 44 -0.03 6.22 -16.16
C ASP A 44 0.79 5.10 -16.83
N GLU A 45 2.07 5.34 -17.03
CA GLU A 45 3.05 4.33 -17.43
C GLU A 45 3.33 3.36 -16.28
N SER A 46 3.80 2.15 -16.59
CA SER A 46 4.18 1.15 -15.59
C SER A 46 5.44 1.58 -14.84
N ARG A 47 5.29 2.41 -13.84
CA ARG A 47 6.39 2.98 -13.05
C ARG A 47 6.02 3.21 -11.59
N ILE A 48 7.03 3.11 -10.74
CA ILE A 48 6.93 3.46 -9.32
C ILE A 48 7.86 4.63 -9.02
N PHE A 49 7.52 5.35 -7.97
CA PHE A 49 8.24 6.54 -7.54
C PHE A 49 8.79 6.35 -6.14
N LEU A 50 10.04 6.75 -5.92
CA LEU A 50 10.64 6.88 -4.61
C LEU A 50 10.53 8.34 -4.17
N ILE A 51 9.88 8.58 -3.04
CA ILE A 51 9.79 9.91 -2.41
C ILE A 51 10.45 9.87 -1.04
N ASP A 52 10.98 11.00 -0.58
CA ASP A 52 11.45 11.13 0.79
C ASP A 52 10.30 11.54 1.74
N THR A 53 10.59 11.56 3.02
CA THR A 53 9.62 11.94 4.06
C THR A 53 9.22 13.43 4.05
N LEU A 54 9.72 14.21 3.12
CA LEU A 54 9.33 15.58 2.82
C LEU A 54 8.57 15.70 1.50
N ALA A 55 8.09 14.58 0.94
CA ALA A 55 7.37 14.48 -0.33
C ALA A 55 8.20 14.92 -1.55
N GLN A 56 9.53 14.86 -1.48
CA GLN A 56 10.38 15.14 -2.63
C GLN A 56 10.61 13.87 -3.42
N MET A 57 10.30 13.87 -4.71
CA MET A 57 10.58 12.75 -5.61
C MET A 57 12.09 12.59 -5.78
N ARG A 58 12.60 11.37 -5.59
CA ARG A 58 14.03 11.04 -5.63
C ARG A 58 14.38 10.10 -6.77
N ALA A 59 13.47 9.19 -7.13
CA ALA A 59 13.69 8.29 -8.25
C ALA A 59 12.38 7.88 -8.92
N ILE A 60 12.50 7.45 -10.17
CA ILE A 60 11.45 6.83 -10.98
C ILE A 60 12.03 5.51 -11.48
N TYR A 61 11.29 4.41 -11.29
CA TYR A 61 11.65 3.11 -11.82
C TYR A 61 10.53 2.62 -12.73
N TYR A 62 10.85 2.42 -14.01
CA TYR A 62 9.94 1.81 -14.99
C TYR A 62 9.99 0.30 -14.88
N LEU A 63 8.86 -0.38 -15.03
CA LEU A 63 8.75 -1.83 -15.06
C LEU A 63 8.70 -2.31 -16.51
N GLU A 64 9.78 -2.91 -17.01
CA GLU A 64 9.89 -3.35 -18.40
C GLU A 64 8.89 -4.46 -18.71
N GLY A 65 8.12 -4.28 -19.79
CA GLY A 65 7.17 -5.29 -20.29
C GLY A 65 5.91 -5.47 -19.44
N VAL A 66 5.68 -4.61 -18.43
CA VAL A 66 4.45 -4.58 -17.65
C VAL A 66 3.48 -3.58 -18.27
N GLU A 67 2.19 -3.90 -18.29
CA GLU A 67 1.09 -2.99 -18.62
C GLU A 67 0.42 -2.55 -17.32
N ALA A 68 0.44 -1.26 -17.03
CA ALA A 68 -0.33 -0.68 -15.92
C ALA A 68 -1.77 -0.47 -16.39
N ARG A 69 -2.70 -1.23 -15.82
CA ARG A 69 -4.10 -1.15 -16.20
C ARG A 69 -4.94 -0.37 -15.19
N ASP A 70 -4.84 -0.77 -13.93
CA ASP A 70 -5.62 -0.18 -12.83
C ASP A 70 -4.87 -0.46 -11.52
N TRP A 71 -3.72 0.24 -11.33
CA TRP A 71 -2.86 0.07 -10.19
C TRP A 71 -3.42 0.82 -8.98
N GLU A 72 -3.64 0.14 -7.88
CA GLU A 72 -4.36 0.69 -6.74
C GLU A 72 -3.53 0.68 -5.44
N GLU A 73 -2.65 -0.28 -5.26
CA GLU A 73 -1.91 -0.40 -4.00
C GLU A 73 -0.51 -0.98 -4.21
N ILE A 74 0.38 -0.62 -3.31
CA ILE A 74 1.74 -1.17 -3.23
C ILE A 74 2.01 -1.69 -1.81
N ALA A 75 2.50 -2.92 -1.70
CA ALA A 75 2.81 -3.55 -0.43
C ALA A 75 4.26 -4.04 -0.41
N TRP A 76 4.74 -4.32 0.79
CA TRP A 76 6.06 -4.89 1.01
C TRP A 76 5.96 -6.36 1.41
N LEU A 77 6.90 -7.18 0.95
CA LEU A 77 7.14 -8.53 1.46
C LEU A 77 8.64 -8.81 1.61
N GLN A 78 8.98 -9.74 2.47
CA GLN A 78 10.34 -10.29 2.57
C GLN A 78 10.32 -11.80 2.33
N ALA A 79 11.22 -12.28 1.49
CA ALA A 79 11.44 -13.70 1.26
C ALA A 79 12.95 -13.96 1.14
N ASP A 80 13.42 -15.02 1.80
CA ASP A 80 14.83 -15.44 1.78
C ASP A 80 15.84 -14.30 2.07
N GLY A 81 15.46 -13.39 2.97
CA GLY A 81 16.28 -12.23 3.36
C GLY A 81 16.30 -11.09 2.36
N THR A 82 15.58 -11.19 1.24
CA THR A 82 15.43 -10.15 0.22
C THR A 82 14.12 -9.41 0.41
N ASN A 83 14.15 -8.08 0.29
CA ASN A 83 12.98 -7.24 0.30
C ASN A 83 12.40 -7.11 -1.12
N TYR A 84 11.08 -7.18 -1.21
CA TYR A 84 10.32 -7.06 -2.46
C TYR A 84 9.19 -6.05 -2.30
N LEU A 85 8.79 -5.46 -3.42
CA LEU A 85 7.56 -4.69 -3.55
C LEU A 85 6.54 -5.52 -4.32
N ILE A 86 5.28 -5.46 -3.88
CA ILE A 86 4.13 -6.03 -4.58
C ILE A 86 3.32 -4.84 -5.10
N ILE A 87 3.18 -4.74 -6.41
CA ILE A 87 2.34 -3.74 -7.06
C ILE A 87 1.02 -4.41 -7.45
N GLY A 88 -0.09 -3.88 -7.00
CA GLY A 88 -1.42 -4.42 -7.21
C GLY A 88 -2.16 -3.74 -8.37
N ASP A 89 -2.25 -4.41 -9.52
CA ASP A 89 -3.16 -4.08 -10.61
C ASP A 89 -4.52 -4.74 -10.31
N ILE A 90 -5.20 -4.20 -9.31
CA ILE A 90 -6.35 -4.83 -8.65
C ILE A 90 -7.66 -4.07 -8.81
N GLY A 91 -7.63 -2.86 -9.38
CA GLY A 91 -8.81 -2.06 -9.65
C GLY A 91 -9.71 -2.69 -10.72
N ASP A 92 -11.00 -2.56 -10.53
CA ASP A 92 -12.03 -2.97 -11.47
C ASP A 92 -13.36 -2.25 -11.17
N ASN A 93 -13.39 -0.98 -11.45
CA ASN A 93 -14.52 -0.10 -11.17
C ASN A 93 -15.90 -0.63 -11.64
N ARG A 94 -15.91 -1.60 -12.57
CA ARG A 94 -17.13 -2.23 -13.10
C ARG A 94 -17.35 -3.65 -12.61
N ALA A 95 -16.41 -4.21 -11.86
CA ALA A 95 -16.40 -5.61 -11.42
C ALA A 95 -16.65 -6.58 -12.58
N VAL A 96 -15.85 -6.48 -13.65
CA VAL A 96 -15.98 -7.28 -14.88
C VAL A 96 -14.68 -8.00 -15.27
N ARG A 97 -13.56 -7.67 -14.63
CA ARG A 97 -12.28 -8.34 -14.89
C ARG A 97 -12.35 -9.77 -14.34
N PRO A 98 -12.15 -10.80 -15.19
CA PRO A 98 -12.12 -12.17 -14.68
C PRO A 98 -10.94 -12.39 -13.74
N ASP A 99 -9.81 -11.73 -14.02
CA ASP A 99 -8.58 -11.81 -13.24
C ASP A 99 -8.03 -10.41 -12.98
N ILE A 100 -7.44 -10.23 -11.82
CA ILE A 100 -6.59 -9.12 -11.44
C ILE A 100 -5.12 -9.58 -11.44
N THR A 101 -4.18 -8.67 -11.29
CA THR A 101 -2.76 -9.00 -11.42
C THR A 101 -1.97 -8.37 -10.27
N ILE A 102 -0.94 -9.07 -9.81
CA ILE A 102 0.10 -8.48 -8.97
C ILE A 102 1.47 -8.64 -9.63
N HIS A 103 2.31 -7.64 -9.47
CA HIS A 103 3.71 -7.67 -9.91
C HIS A 103 4.62 -7.61 -8.71
N ILE A 104 5.56 -8.56 -8.61
CA ILE A 104 6.53 -8.63 -7.52
C ILE A 104 7.90 -8.35 -8.09
N ILE A 105 8.58 -7.38 -7.50
CA ILE A 105 9.91 -6.94 -7.90
C ILE A 105 10.84 -6.92 -6.69
N PRO A 106 12.13 -7.25 -6.82
CA PRO A 106 13.11 -6.90 -5.79
C PRO A 106 13.04 -5.41 -5.51
N GLU A 107 13.02 -5.02 -4.24
CA GLU A 107 12.99 -3.60 -3.89
C GLU A 107 14.27 -2.91 -4.38
N PRO A 108 14.17 -1.85 -5.22
CA PRO A 108 15.35 -1.18 -5.74
C PRO A 108 16.15 -0.48 -4.63
N HIS A 109 17.48 -0.64 -4.68
CA HIS A 109 18.37 0.12 -3.82
C HIS A 109 18.64 1.49 -4.45
N PHE A 110 18.36 2.55 -3.71
CA PHE A 110 18.60 3.93 -4.11
C PHE A 110 19.94 4.42 -3.53
N SER A 111 20.92 4.61 -4.40
CA SER A 111 22.19 5.25 -4.03
C SER A 111 22.10 6.74 -4.33
N ALA A 112 21.91 7.56 -3.30
CA ALA A 112 22.03 8.99 -3.44
C ALA A 112 23.47 9.33 -3.84
N ILE A 113 23.69 9.73 -5.08
CA ILE A 113 24.93 10.39 -5.48
C ILE A 113 24.87 11.77 -4.84
N VAL A 114 25.75 12.02 -3.88
CA VAL A 114 25.75 13.16 -2.95
C VAL A 114 25.75 14.54 -3.66
N ASP A 115 26.07 14.62 -4.93
CA ASP A 115 26.26 15.86 -5.68
C ASP A 115 25.11 16.28 -6.61
N SER A 116 24.00 15.52 -6.70
CA SER A 116 22.89 15.89 -7.58
C SER A 116 21.55 15.99 -6.82
N ILE A 117 21.42 16.99 -5.96
CA ILE A 117 20.15 17.31 -5.25
C ILE A 117 19.03 17.76 -6.22
N ALA A 118 19.32 17.94 -7.50
CA ALA A 118 18.44 18.65 -8.43
C ALA A 118 17.65 17.78 -9.40
N ALA A 119 17.96 16.49 -9.59
CA ALA A 119 17.22 15.65 -10.54
C ALA A 119 16.93 14.27 -9.93
N ALA A 120 15.70 13.77 -10.13
CA ALA A 120 15.37 12.40 -9.78
C ALA A 120 16.15 11.41 -10.65
N ILE A 121 16.57 10.30 -10.07
CA ILE A 121 17.13 9.17 -10.82
C ILE A 121 16.01 8.54 -11.65
N ILE A 122 16.30 8.20 -12.88
CA ILE A 122 15.38 7.44 -13.76
C ILE A 122 16.09 6.13 -14.10
N ASP A 123 15.43 5.02 -13.80
CA ASP A 123 15.97 3.68 -14.06
C ASP A 123 14.86 2.72 -14.51
N THR A 124 15.22 1.51 -14.92
CA THR A 124 14.28 0.50 -15.40
C THR A 124 14.56 -0.83 -14.71
N ILE A 125 13.51 -1.42 -14.18
CA ILE A 125 13.52 -2.78 -13.64
C ILE A 125 13.32 -3.73 -14.83
N PRO A 126 14.30 -4.60 -15.14
CA PRO A 126 14.23 -5.47 -16.29
C PRO A 126 13.13 -6.52 -16.13
N ALA A 127 12.46 -6.90 -17.21
CA ALA A 127 11.38 -7.88 -17.22
C ALA A 127 11.76 -9.22 -16.56
N THR A 128 13.04 -9.59 -16.62
CA THR A 128 13.57 -10.82 -15.99
C THR A 128 13.58 -10.79 -14.47
N SER A 129 13.44 -9.62 -13.88
CA SER A 129 13.36 -9.42 -12.41
C SER A 129 11.92 -9.23 -11.91
N ILE A 130 10.93 -9.29 -12.81
CA ILE A 130 9.53 -9.05 -12.49
C ILE A 130 8.79 -10.38 -12.49
N GLN A 131 8.21 -10.75 -11.35
CA GLN A 131 7.31 -11.90 -11.24
C GLN A 131 5.87 -11.39 -11.31
N THR A 132 5.07 -11.94 -12.21
CA THR A 132 3.67 -11.54 -12.42
C THR A 132 2.76 -12.71 -12.12
N TYR A 133 1.78 -12.48 -11.24
CA TYR A 133 0.76 -13.46 -10.87
C TYR A 133 -0.62 -12.94 -11.23
N LYS A 134 -1.43 -13.79 -11.84
CA LYS A 134 -2.87 -13.57 -12.02
C LYS A 134 -3.61 -14.12 -10.82
N LEU A 135 -4.60 -13.38 -10.36
CA LEU A 135 -5.45 -13.77 -9.23
C LEU A 135 -6.92 -13.74 -9.66
N HIS A 136 -7.68 -14.70 -9.18
CA HIS A 136 -9.10 -14.84 -9.45
C HIS A 136 -9.88 -14.89 -8.13
N TYR A 137 -10.93 -14.06 -7.99
CA TYR A 137 -11.80 -14.13 -6.82
C TYR A 137 -12.71 -15.35 -6.89
N GLU A 138 -12.80 -16.14 -5.81
CA GLU A 138 -13.60 -17.38 -5.79
C GLU A 138 -15.11 -17.16 -6.05
N ASP A 139 -15.60 -15.95 -5.80
CA ASP A 139 -17.00 -15.57 -5.88
C ASP A 139 -17.29 -14.47 -6.93
N GLY A 140 -16.41 -14.34 -7.92
CA GLY A 140 -16.56 -13.46 -9.08
C GLY A 140 -15.84 -12.10 -8.93
N PRO A 141 -15.77 -11.32 -10.03
CA PRO A 141 -15.03 -10.07 -10.12
C PRO A 141 -15.41 -9.05 -9.03
N ARG A 142 -14.41 -8.33 -8.55
CA ARG A 142 -14.54 -7.29 -7.51
C ARG A 142 -13.64 -6.11 -7.84
N ASP A 143 -14.11 -4.93 -7.44
CA ASP A 143 -13.29 -3.73 -7.36
C ASP A 143 -12.55 -3.69 -6.02
N ALA A 144 -11.24 -3.48 -6.04
CA ALA A 144 -10.41 -3.43 -4.84
C ALA A 144 -9.33 -2.36 -4.96
N GLU A 145 -9.08 -1.66 -3.86
CA GLU A 145 -8.09 -0.58 -3.79
C GLU A 145 -7.15 -0.71 -2.57
N ALA A 146 -7.25 -1.76 -1.80
CA ALA A 146 -6.41 -1.95 -0.63
C ALA A 146 -5.79 -3.34 -0.61
N MET A 147 -4.50 -3.40 -0.31
CA MET A 147 -3.72 -4.63 -0.29
C MET A 147 -2.63 -4.54 0.77
N PHE A 148 -2.35 -5.60 1.48
CA PHE A 148 -1.19 -5.71 2.37
C PHE A 148 -0.70 -7.16 2.48
N TYR A 149 0.57 -7.33 2.80
CA TYR A 149 1.17 -8.65 3.01
C TYR A 149 1.44 -8.88 4.49
N ASP A 150 0.82 -9.93 5.06
CA ASP A 150 1.02 -10.34 6.46
C ASP A 150 2.33 -11.14 6.61
N PRO A 151 3.38 -10.57 7.22
CA PRO A 151 4.67 -11.24 7.36
C PRO A 151 4.62 -12.42 8.34
N GLN A 152 3.65 -12.44 9.27
CA GLN A 152 3.52 -13.55 10.24
C GLN A 152 2.86 -14.80 9.65
N LYS A 153 2.06 -14.64 8.59
CA LYS A 153 1.33 -15.74 7.94
C LYS A 153 1.80 -15.99 6.50
N GLU A 154 2.70 -15.17 5.99
CA GLU A 154 3.17 -15.23 4.60
C GLU A 154 1.98 -15.24 3.63
N GLN A 155 1.08 -14.28 3.82
CA GLN A 155 -0.18 -14.23 3.08
C GLN A 155 -0.49 -12.83 2.61
N LEU A 156 -0.83 -12.70 1.33
CA LEU A 156 -1.38 -11.49 0.75
C LEU A 156 -2.85 -11.38 1.09
N TYR A 157 -3.28 -10.18 1.50
CA TYR A 157 -4.67 -9.82 1.70
C TYR A 157 -5.06 -8.68 0.77
N ILE A 158 -6.26 -8.76 0.19
CA ILE A 158 -6.89 -7.74 -0.64
C ILE A 158 -8.25 -7.42 -0.05
N ILE A 159 -8.58 -6.12 0.03
CA ILE A 159 -9.86 -5.63 0.53
C ILE A 159 -10.60 -4.94 -0.61
N THR A 160 -11.84 -5.34 -0.83
CA THR A 160 -12.68 -4.73 -1.88
C THR A 160 -13.16 -3.33 -1.48
N LYS A 161 -13.65 -2.52 -2.44
CA LYS A 161 -13.99 -1.11 -2.21
C LYS A 161 -15.49 -0.85 -2.12
N ARG A 162 -16.26 -1.30 -3.11
CA ARG A 162 -17.58 -0.73 -3.41
C ARG A 162 -18.78 -1.39 -2.75
N GLU A 163 -18.62 -2.54 -2.14
CA GLU A 163 -19.70 -3.22 -1.43
C GLU A 163 -20.10 -2.46 -0.16
N LEU A 164 -21.38 -2.58 0.26
CA LEU A 164 -21.83 -2.03 1.56
C LEU A 164 -21.09 -2.63 2.74
N GLN A 165 -20.63 -3.87 2.59
CA GLN A 165 -19.74 -4.57 3.50
C GLN A 165 -18.64 -5.21 2.64
N VAL A 166 -17.46 -4.65 2.69
CA VAL A 166 -16.34 -5.08 1.83
C VAL A 166 -15.83 -6.48 2.19
N GLY A 167 -15.34 -7.19 1.18
CA GLY A 167 -14.70 -8.50 1.34
C GLY A 167 -13.22 -8.37 1.69
N LEU A 168 -12.77 -9.18 2.63
CA LEU A 168 -11.36 -9.47 2.85
C LEU A 168 -11.05 -10.79 2.13
N TYR A 169 -10.13 -10.76 1.19
CA TYR A 169 -9.67 -11.93 0.45
C TYR A 169 -8.20 -12.21 0.76
N GLY A 170 -7.81 -13.47 0.71
CA GLY A 170 -6.44 -13.85 1.02
C GLY A 170 -5.91 -14.99 0.17
N VAL A 171 -4.62 -14.90 -0.17
CA VAL A 171 -3.89 -15.93 -0.93
C VAL A 171 -2.45 -16.03 -0.45
N LYS A 172 -1.88 -17.24 -0.47
CA LYS A 172 -0.44 -17.41 -0.36
C LYS A 172 0.19 -17.28 -1.74
N ILE A 173 1.27 -16.53 -1.81
CA ILE A 173 2.03 -16.36 -3.05
C ILE A 173 3.08 -17.48 -3.09
N PRO A 174 3.05 -18.39 -4.06
CA PRO A 174 4.12 -19.38 -4.25
C PRO A 174 5.36 -18.73 -4.84
N GLN A 175 6.53 -19.34 -4.67
CA GLN A 175 7.78 -18.85 -5.27
C GLN A 175 7.71 -18.81 -6.80
N GLU A 176 7.06 -19.80 -7.41
CA GLU A 176 6.81 -19.87 -8.86
C GLU A 176 5.41 -20.44 -9.09
N SER A 177 4.67 -19.85 -10.00
CA SER A 177 3.40 -20.40 -10.48
C SER A 177 3.08 -19.85 -11.87
N SER A 178 2.72 -20.74 -12.80
CA SER A 178 2.06 -20.38 -14.04
C SER A 178 0.53 -20.46 -13.95
N GLU A 179 0.00 -20.90 -12.81
CA GLU A 179 -1.43 -21.04 -12.57
C GLU A 179 -2.02 -19.74 -12.01
N ILE A 180 -3.31 -19.53 -12.28
CA ILE A 180 -4.07 -18.44 -11.67
C ILE A 180 -4.28 -18.77 -10.19
N LEU A 181 -3.91 -17.86 -9.33
CA LEU A 181 -4.06 -18.00 -7.89
C LEU A 181 -5.49 -17.67 -7.45
N LEU A 182 -6.10 -18.54 -6.64
CA LEU A 182 -7.45 -18.34 -6.15
C LEU A 182 -7.46 -17.48 -4.88
N LEU A 183 -8.03 -16.28 -4.99
CA LEU A 183 -8.34 -15.41 -3.86
C LEU A 183 -9.56 -15.95 -3.11
N LYS A 184 -9.32 -16.45 -1.91
CA LYS A 184 -10.39 -16.99 -1.05
C LYS A 184 -10.92 -15.89 -0.13
N ARG A 185 -12.24 -15.78 -0.04
CA ARG A 185 -12.88 -14.88 0.92
C ARG A 185 -12.57 -15.35 2.34
N LYS A 186 -12.01 -14.46 3.15
CA LYS A 186 -11.62 -14.73 4.54
C LYS A 186 -12.62 -14.14 5.53
N ALA A 187 -13.15 -12.96 5.20
CA ALA A 187 -14.10 -12.26 6.05
C ALA A 187 -14.95 -11.27 5.25
N THR A 188 -16.01 -10.79 5.85
CA THR A 188 -16.75 -9.61 5.44
C THR A 188 -16.56 -8.55 6.51
N LEU A 189 -16.14 -7.34 6.12
CA LEU A 189 -15.87 -6.24 7.03
C LEU A 189 -16.99 -5.20 6.97
N PRO A 190 -17.42 -4.62 8.10
CA PRO A 190 -18.53 -3.68 8.17
C PRO A 190 -18.13 -2.27 7.70
N PHE A 191 -17.42 -2.18 6.59
CA PHE A 191 -16.94 -0.94 5.98
C PHE A 191 -17.33 -0.88 4.52
N THR A 192 -17.25 0.32 3.96
CA THR A 192 -17.44 0.58 2.53
C THR A 192 -16.45 1.65 2.05
N PHE A 193 -16.21 1.72 0.75
CA PHE A 193 -15.28 2.64 0.13
C PHE A 193 -13.87 2.63 0.76
N ILE A 194 -13.37 1.42 1.03
CA ILE A 194 -11.98 1.25 1.46
C ILE A 194 -11.05 1.63 0.31
N THR A 195 -10.06 2.49 0.60
CA THR A 195 -9.12 3.06 -0.39
C THR A 195 -7.66 2.69 -0.13
N ALA A 196 -7.30 2.24 1.05
CA ALA A 196 -5.94 1.77 1.34
C ALA A 196 -5.88 0.92 2.61
N ALA A 197 -4.85 0.10 2.73
CA ALA A 197 -4.53 -0.62 3.95
C ALA A 197 -3.04 -0.90 4.05
N ASP A 198 -2.52 -0.95 5.28
CA ASP A 198 -1.15 -1.38 5.53
C ASP A 198 -1.06 -2.14 6.86
N ILE A 199 -0.01 -2.92 7.00
CA ILE A 199 0.32 -3.68 8.19
C ILE A 199 1.72 -3.29 8.69
N SER A 200 1.85 -3.18 10.01
CA SER A 200 3.15 -2.85 10.61
C SER A 200 4.22 -3.89 10.25
N PRO A 201 5.51 -3.51 10.27
CA PRO A 201 6.61 -4.38 9.88
C PRO A 201 6.67 -5.73 10.61
N ASN A 202 6.21 -5.76 11.87
CA ASN A 202 6.15 -6.98 12.68
C ASN A 202 4.80 -7.74 12.54
N GLY A 203 3.85 -7.18 11.80
CA GLY A 203 2.52 -7.78 11.58
C GLY A 203 1.55 -7.64 12.75
N ASP A 204 1.85 -6.80 13.74
CA ASP A 204 1.04 -6.68 14.97
C ASP A 204 0.00 -5.55 14.91
N GLU A 205 0.15 -4.62 13.99
CA GLU A 205 -0.74 -3.46 13.86
C GLU A 205 -1.28 -3.36 12.44
N ILE A 206 -2.57 -3.10 12.29
CA ILE A 206 -3.23 -3.02 11.00
C ILE A 206 -3.92 -1.66 10.89
N LEU A 207 -3.73 -1.00 9.76
CA LEU A 207 -4.45 0.20 9.35
C LEU A 207 -5.28 -0.10 8.11
N ILE A 208 -6.54 0.30 8.14
CA ILE A 208 -7.43 0.31 6.98
C ILE A 208 -8.05 1.69 6.92
N LYS A 209 -8.10 2.29 5.74
CA LYS A 209 -8.72 3.61 5.59
C LYS A 209 -9.78 3.62 4.49
N ASN A 210 -10.69 4.56 4.62
CA ASN A 210 -11.50 5.09 3.55
C ASN A 210 -11.26 6.61 3.42
N LEU A 211 -12.01 7.29 2.57
CA LEU A 211 -11.84 8.73 2.34
C LEU A 211 -12.04 9.60 3.61
N LEU A 212 -12.72 9.08 4.65
CA LEU A 212 -13.14 9.86 5.82
C LEU A 212 -12.51 9.41 7.13
N CYS A 213 -12.00 8.19 7.20
CA CYS A 213 -11.57 7.57 8.45
C CYS A 213 -10.34 6.68 8.25
N VAL A 214 -9.50 6.65 9.28
CA VAL A 214 -8.47 5.62 9.47
C VAL A 214 -8.89 4.74 10.63
N TYR A 215 -8.92 3.44 10.39
CA TYR A 215 -9.28 2.39 11.33
C TYR A 215 -8.03 1.63 11.73
N TYR A 216 -7.90 1.30 13.01
CA TYR A 216 -6.73 0.66 13.60
C TYR A 216 -7.12 -0.56 14.42
N TRP A 217 -6.31 -1.60 14.32
CA TRP A 217 -6.35 -2.79 15.17
C TRP A 217 -4.96 -3.14 15.69
N GLN A 218 -4.90 -3.52 16.96
CA GLN A 218 -3.77 -4.22 17.54
C GLN A 218 -4.05 -5.72 17.49
N ARG A 219 -3.21 -6.47 16.80
CA ARG A 219 -3.26 -7.93 16.72
C ARG A 219 -2.69 -8.54 17.99
N LYS A 220 -3.34 -9.56 18.51
CA LYS A 220 -2.82 -10.34 19.65
C LYS A 220 -1.91 -11.45 19.12
N SER A 221 -0.93 -11.88 19.94
CA SER A 221 -0.03 -12.97 19.56
C SER A 221 -0.80 -14.24 19.17
N GLY A 222 -0.48 -14.77 17.99
CA GLY A 222 -1.11 -15.96 17.43
C GLY A 222 -2.51 -15.76 16.83
N GLU A 223 -3.07 -14.55 16.91
CA GLU A 223 -4.40 -14.24 16.36
C GLU A 223 -4.38 -14.27 14.82
N SER A 224 -5.43 -14.77 14.20
CA SER A 224 -5.59 -14.70 12.74
C SER A 224 -6.01 -13.30 12.32
N MET A 225 -5.76 -12.95 11.06
CA MET A 225 -6.17 -11.65 10.50
C MET A 225 -7.69 -11.48 10.56
N GLU A 226 -8.43 -12.52 10.20
CA GLU A 226 -9.90 -12.53 10.22
C GLU A 226 -10.44 -12.24 11.62
N HIS A 227 -9.83 -12.86 12.63
CA HIS A 227 -10.25 -12.63 14.02
C HIS A 227 -9.87 -11.23 14.49
N THR A 228 -8.68 -10.74 14.15
CA THR A 228 -8.25 -9.37 14.47
C THR A 228 -9.23 -8.35 13.89
N LEU A 229 -9.55 -8.45 12.60
CA LEU A 229 -10.41 -7.50 11.90
C LEU A 229 -11.91 -7.67 12.23
N SER A 230 -12.32 -8.79 12.84
CA SER A 230 -13.70 -8.96 13.35
C SER A 230 -13.99 -8.17 14.62
N ARG A 231 -12.96 -7.73 15.33
CA ARG A 231 -13.11 -6.88 16.51
C ARG A 231 -13.46 -5.43 16.11
N GLU A 232 -14.05 -4.68 17.03
CA GLU A 232 -14.30 -3.26 16.83
C GLU A 232 -12.98 -2.51 16.58
N ALA A 233 -12.94 -1.73 15.50
CA ALA A 233 -11.80 -0.89 15.16
C ALA A 233 -11.71 0.34 16.07
N THR A 234 -10.51 0.77 16.36
CA THR A 234 -10.28 2.09 16.97
C THR A 234 -10.08 3.12 15.87
N ARG A 235 -10.93 4.14 15.79
CA ARG A 235 -10.74 5.24 14.85
C ARG A 235 -9.56 6.10 15.28
N GLN A 236 -8.71 6.43 14.32
CA GLN A 236 -7.55 7.29 14.53
C GLN A 236 -7.82 8.72 14.06
N PRO A 237 -7.11 9.73 14.60
CA PRO A 237 -7.16 11.09 14.08
C PRO A 237 -6.75 11.09 12.61
N TYR A 238 -7.60 11.61 11.76
CA TYR A 238 -7.35 11.70 10.32
C TYR A 238 -7.82 13.06 9.83
N GLN A 239 -6.99 13.73 9.06
CA GLN A 239 -7.38 14.92 8.33
C GLN A 239 -7.86 14.45 6.95
N PRO A 240 -9.16 14.59 6.63
CA PRO A 240 -9.67 14.18 5.32
C PRO A 240 -8.90 14.89 4.18
N GLU A 241 -8.46 14.10 3.24
CA GLU A 241 -7.77 14.51 2.03
C GLU A 241 -8.75 14.42 0.85
N PRO A 242 -8.60 15.23 -0.22
CA PRO A 242 -9.58 15.28 -1.32
C PRO A 242 -9.84 13.90 -1.96
N GLN A 243 -8.80 13.12 -2.22
CA GLN A 243 -8.82 11.70 -2.60
C GLN A 243 -7.65 11.02 -1.90
N GLY A 244 -7.82 10.77 -0.61
CA GLY A 244 -6.80 10.11 0.18
C GLY A 244 -6.82 8.61 -0.08
N GLU A 245 -5.94 8.11 -0.94
CA GLU A 245 -5.94 6.72 -1.41
C GLU A 245 -4.69 5.94 -1.01
N ALA A 246 -3.87 6.50 -0.13
CA ALA A 246 -2.66 5.83 0.31
C ALA A 246 -2.43 5.92 1.81
N ILE A 247 -1.88 4.86 2.42
CA ILE A 247 -1.49 4.80 3.82
C ILE A 247 -0.29 3.87 3.99
N ALA A 248 0.70 4.25 4.81
CA ALA A 248 1.85 3.41 5.12
C ALA A 248 2.32 3.57 6.56
N PHE A 249 2.58 2.48 7.25
CA PHE A 249 3.35 2.54 8.49
C PHE A 249 4.77 3.04 8.24
N ARG A 250 5.29 3.84 9.14
CA ARG A 250 6.72 4.11 9.20
C ARG A 250 7.47 2.83 9.58
N ILE A 251 8.62 2.57 8.94
CA ILE A 251 9.38 1.32 9.10
C ILE A 251 9.76 0.98 10.56
N ASP A 252 9.91 1.98 11.42
CA ASP A 252 10.26 1.82 12.83
C ASP A 252 9.04 1.77 13.77
N GLY A 253 7.82 1.71 13.22
CA GLY A 253 6.57 1.74 13.99
C GLY A 253 6.25 3.08 14.66
N GLY A 254 7.04 4.14 14.37
CA GLY A 254 6.88 5.44 15.01
C GLY A 254 5.69 6.27 14.52
N GLY A 255 4.81 5.72 13.70
CA GLY A 255 3.63 6.38 13.15
C GLY A 255 3.26 5.86 11.77
N TYR A 256 2.39 6.59 11.07
CA TYR A 256 2.02 6.28 9.70
C TYR A 256 1.94 7.54 8.84
N TYR A 257 2.10 7.35 7.54
CA TYR A 257 1.92 8.37 6.52
C TYR A 257 0.60 8.18 5.79
N THR A 258 0.01 9.29 5.30
CA THR A 258 -1.06 9.27 4.29
C THR A 258 -0.70 10.19 3.15
N LEU A 259 -1.21 9.87 1.97
CA LEU A 259 -1.01 10.62 0.75
C LEU A 259 -2.31 10.62 -0.05
N SER A 260 -2.56 11.69 -0.79
CA SER A 260 -3.73 11.82 -1.66
C SER A 260 -3.32 12.09 -3.11
N GLU A 261 -4.28 11.93 -3.99
CA GLU A 261 -4.19 12.47 -5.35
C GLU A 261 -4.24 14.00 -5.36
N GLN A 262 -3.78 14.58 -6.47
CA GLN A 262 -3.99 16.00 -6.78
C GLN A 262 -5.37 16.20 -7.39
N LEU A 263 -6.32 16.77 -6.66
CA LEU A 263 -7.68 16.99 -7.15
C LEU A 263 -7.96 18.48 -7.37
N LEU A 264 -8.50 18.85 -8.54
CA LEU A 264 -8.96 20.21 -8.86
C LEU A 264 -7.94 21.33 -8.58
N GLY A 265 -6.65 21.05 -8.74
CA GLY A 265 -5.57 21.99 -8.47
C GLY A 265 -5.17 22.11 -7.00
N LEU A 266 -5.77 21.31 -6.11
CA LEU A 266 -5.31 21.13 -4.73
C LEU A 266 -4.04 20.28 -4.73
N GLN A 267 -3.08 20.72 -3.95
CA GLN A 267 -1.80 19.99 -3.83
C GLN A 267 -1.97 18.75 -2.95
N ALA A 268 -1.36 17.64 -3.36
CA ALA A 268 -1.25 16.44 -2.54
C ALA A 268 -0.20 16.66 -1.43
N HIS A 269 -0.61 16.49 -0.19
CA HIS A 269 0.26 16.57 0.98
C HIS A 269 0.62 15.17 1.48
N LEU A 270 1.89 14.96 1.78
CA LEU A 270 2.31 13.83 2.61
C LEU A 270 2.07 14.20 4.07
N PHE A 271 1.09 13.57 4.71
CA PHE A 271 0.85 13.74 6.14
C PHE A 271 1.54 12.63 6.94
N PHE A 272 1.89 12.96 8.18
CA PHE A 272 2.44 11.99 9.14
C PHE A 272 1.71 12.10 10.47
N ALA A 273 1.19 10.99 10.96
CA ALA A 273 0.59 10.84 12.28
C ALA A 273 1.56 10.07 13.19
N PRO A 274 2.15 10.70 14.21
CA PRO A 274 3.09 10.03 15.10
C PRO A 274 2.36 9.04 16.01
N HIS A 275 2.98 7.90 16.29
CA HIS A 275 2.49 6.97 17.31
C HIS A 275 2.69 7.56 18.70
N ASN A 276 1.64 7.58 19.55
CA ASN A 276 1.69 8.16 20.89
C ASN A 276 2.60 7.35 21.85
N GLN A 277 2.71 6.05 21.63
CA GLN A 277 3.60 5.15 22.34
C GLN A 277 4.17 4.16 21.33
N PRO A 278 5.26 4.50 20.61
CA PRO A 278 5.83 3.63 19.62
C PRO A 278 6.26 2.32 20.29
N ASN A 279 5.73 1.21 19.77
CA ASN A 279 6.17 -0.12 20.15
C ASN A 279 7.57 -0.31 19.53
N PRO A 280 8.64 -0.41 20.31
CA PRO A 280 9.96 -0.63 19.71
C PRO A 280 9.92 -1.94 18.94
N ILE A 281 10.11 -1.85 17.64
CA ILE A 281 10.32 -3.03 16.79
C ILE A 281 11.59 -3.70 17.31
N LYS A 282 11.42 -4.91 17.86
CA LYS A 282 12.53 -5.74 18.37
C LYS A 282 13.29 -6.38 17.25
#